data_80b5aa9372e3df6a395ab704d907fb19
#
_entry.id   80b5aa9372e3df6a395ab704d907fb19
#
_cell.length_a   1.000
_cell.length_b   1.000
_cell.length_c   1.000
_cell.angle_alpha   90.00
_cell.angle_beta   90.00
_cell.angle_gamma   90.00
#
_symmetry.space_group_name_H-M   'P 1'
#
loop_
_entity.id
_entity.type
_entity.pdbx_description
1 polymer ?
#
loop_
_entity_poly.entity_id
_entity_poly.type
_entity_poly.pdbx_seq_one_letter_code
_entity_poly.pdbx_strand_id
1 'polypeptide(L)'
;RKYSARLGKTNYILKVQQKEYPELPATEFLSNQIFRSLKIQVPDHFLIKYPEDNLCFVTKNFMSGLSSSTLDHIYHFVADGKKYDCESLIEIIGEKTQRKREQERFVFLTLADSLIGNHDRHGRNLAFIRSAKGICLSPFYDNPSALALEDASILGADLQPRGSIFTKDSDKPTMKDYVLEWNRLGYNHVIQGFKKKLHLKTIKTLIEKSHIIEKRKKALFHLISKRSEELCDH
;
A
#
# COMPACT_ATOMS: atom_id res chain seq x y z
N ARG A 1 8.70 8.81 -14.29
CA ARG A 1 8.88 7.80 -15.38
C ARG A 1 9.24 6.46 -14.78
N LYS A 2 8.78 5.36 -15.40
CA LYS A 2 8.99 3.99 -14.97
C LYS A 2 9.87 3.26 -16.00
N TYR A 3 10.92 2.61 -15.53
CA TYR A 3 11.86 1.86 -16.36
C TYR A 3 12.02 0.44 -15.82
N SER A 4 12.50 -0.47 -16.65
CA SER A 4 12.95 -1.79 -16.22
C SER A 4 14.47 -1.91 -16.40
N ALA A 5 15.13 -2.57 -15.46
CA ALA A 5 16.54 -2.88 -15.54
C ALA A 5 16.77 -4.33 -15.12
N ARG A 6 17.88 -4.91 -15.61
CA ARG A 6 18.30 -6.26 -15.23
C ARG A 6 19.70 -6.23 -14.64
N LEU A 7 19.85 -6.85 -13.48
CA LEU A 7 21.14 -7.06 -12.85
C LEU A 7 21.30 -8.56 -12.58
N GLY A 8 22.23 -9.20 -13.31
CA GLY A 8 22.38 -10.64 -13.32
C GLY A 8 21.10 -11.35 -13.80
N LYS A 9 20.53 -12.20 -12.96
CA LYS A 9 19.27 -12.92 -13.25
C LYS A 9 18.03 -12.23 -12.71
N THR A 10 18.16 -11.06 -12.07
CA THR A 10 17.06 -10.36 -11.41
C THR A 10 16.64 -9.14 -12.21
N ASN A 11 15.35 -9.00 -12.43
CA ASN A 11 14.74 -7.80 -13.03
C ASN A 11 14.30 -6.83 -11.91
N TYR A 12 14.46 -5.55 -12.19
CA TYR A 12 14.09 -4.46 -11.30
C TYR A 12 13.19 -3.47 -12.04
N ILE A 13 12.33 -2.80 -11.29
CA ILE A 13 11.51 -1.70 -11.76
C ILE A 13 12.05 -0.44 -11.08
N LEU A 14 12.33 0.58 -11.88
CA LEU A 14 12.88 1.85 -11.46
C LEU A 14 11.84 2.94 -11.65
N LYS A 15 11.59 3.75 -10.62
CA LYS A 15 10.76 4.93 -10.66
C LYS A 15 11.63 6.14 -10.36
N VAL A 16 12.00 6.86 -11.42
CA VAL A 16 12.88 8.03 -11.33
C VAL A 16 12.07 9.27 -10.98
N GLN A 17 12.65 10.14 -10.20
CA GLN A 17 12.13 11.45 -9.86
C GLN A 17 11.67 12.23 -11.09
N GLN A 18 10.55 12.94 -10.97
CA GLN A 18 9.95 13.77 -12.02
C GLN A 18 9.78 15.18 -11.48
N LYS A 19 9.78 16.17 -12.37
CA LYS A 19 9.62 17.59 -11.97
C LYS A 19 8.28 17.83 -11.28
N GLU A 20 7.22 17.18 -11.79
CA GLU A 20 5.85 17.33 -11.29
C GLU A 20 5.67 16.69 -9.91
N TYR A 21 6.39 15.60 -9.65
CA TYR A 21 6.31 14.83 -8.40
C TYR A 21 7.72 14.48 -7.89
N PRO A 22 8.47 15.47 -7.43
CA PRO A 22 9.89 15.28 -7.11
C PRO A 22 10.13 14.34 -5.93
N GLU A 23 9.18 14.20 -5.03
CA GLU A 23 9.32 13.38 -3.83
C GLU A 23 8.66 12.00 -3.94
N LEU A 24 8.00 11.68 -5.07
CA LEU A 24 7.31 10.40 -5.25
C LEU A 24 8.20 9.18 -4.99
N PRO A 25 9.45 9.09 -5.50
CA PRO A 25 10.33 7.96 -5.21
C PRO A 25 10.66 7.82 -3.71
N ALA A 26 10.94 8.92 -3.03
CA ALA A 26 11.25 8.94 -1.61
C ALA A 26 10.02 8.57 -0.76
N THR A 27 8.84 9.05 -1.14
CA THR A 27 7.59 8.75 -0.44
C THR A 27 7.19 7.28 -0.62
N GLU A 28 7.34 6.72 -1.82
CA GLU A 28 7.05 5.30 -2.07
C GLU A 28 8.03 4.40 -1.29
N PHE A 29 9.31 4.77 -1.24
CA PHE A 29 10.29 4.09 -0.40
C PHE A 29 9.88 4.11 1.07
N LEU A 30 9.53 5.28 1.61
CA LEU A 30 9.09 5.45 2.99
C LEU A 30 7.83 4.62 3.29
N SER A 31 6.83 4.64 2.42
CA SER A 31 5.59 3.85 2.56
C SER A 31 5.90 2.35 2.66
N ASN A 32 6.80 1.84 1.82
CA ASN A 32 7.23 0.45 1.90
C ASN A 32 8.00 0.12 3.20
N GLN A 33 8.80 1.07 3.74
CA GLN A 33 9.45 0.89 5.04
C GLN A 33 8.41 0.85 6.19
N ILE A 34 7.39 1.69 6.13
CA ILE A 34 6.27 1.66 7.08
C ILE A 34 5.54 0.31 6.98
N PHE A 35 5.21 -0.16 5.77
CA PHE A 35 4.58 -1.47 5.56
C PHE A 35 5.42 -2.62 6.12
N ARG A 36 6.74 -2.61 5.90
CA ARG A 36 7.64 -3.60 6.52
C ARG A 36 7.62 -3.55 8.04
N SER A 37 7.56 -2.36 8.65
CA SER A 37 7.47 -2.22 10.11
C SER A 37 6.19 -2.83 10.67
N LEU A 38 5.09 -2.78 9.89
CA LEU A 38 3.80 -3.42 10.17
C LEU A 38 3.77 -4.91 9.81
N LYS A 39 4.90 -5.50 9.34
CA LYS A 39 5.01 -6.89 8.87
C LYS A 39 4.16 -7.20 7.63
N ILE A 40 3.89 -6.21 6.82
CA ILE A 40 3.24 -6.36 5.52
C ILE A 40 4.31 -6.71 4.48
N GLN A 41 4.02 -7.73 3.68
CA GLN A 41 4.93 -8.20 2.64
C GLN A 41 4.91 -7.26 1.44
N VAL A 42 6.03 -6.59 1.19
CA VAL A 42 6.30 -5.76 0.02
C VAL A 42 7.53 -6.30 -0.72
N PRO A 43 7.71 -6.03 -2.01
CA PRO A 43 8.92 -6.44 -2.74
C PRO A 43 10.18 -5.84 -2.11
N ASP A 44 11.34 -6.48 -2.34
CA ASP A 44 12.62 -5.87 -1.98
C ASP A 44 12.79 -4.56 -2.74
N HIS A 45 13.19 -3.52 -2.02
CA HIS A 45 13.24 -2.18 -2.56
C HIS A 45 14.41 -1.38 -1.98
N PHE A 46 14.84 -0.39 -2.76
CA PHE A 46 15.97 0.48 -2.47
C PHE A 46 15.62 1.90 -2.91
N LEU A 47 16.25 2.88 -2.28
CA LEU A 47 16.28 4.25 -2.75
C LEU A 47 17.72 4.55 -3.11
N ILE A 48 17.97 4.90 -4.38
CA ILE A 48 19.30 5.18 -4.88
C ILE A 48 19.38 6.60 -5.42
N LYS A 49 20.57 7.18 -5.40
CA LYS A 49 20.86 8.40 -6.13
C LYS A 49 21.08 8.05 -7.61
N TYR A 50 20.44 8.80 -8.48
CA TYR A 50 20.56 8.74 -9.93
C TYR A 50 21.37 9.96 -10.40
N PRO A 51 21.91 10.01 -11.62
CA PRO A 51 22.63 11.18 -12.11
C PRO A 51 21.90 12.50 -11.81
N GLU A 52 22.67 13.56 -11.54
CA GLU A 52 22.16 14.88 -11.15
C GLU A 52 21.46 14.92 -9.77
N ASP A 53 21.86 14.04 -8.85
CA ASP A 53 21.30 13.92 -7.49
C ASP A 53 19.79 13.58 -7.42
N ASN A 54 19.18 13.19 -8.54
CA ASN A 54 17.81 12.75 -8.55
C ASN A 54 17.65 11.45 -7.75
N LEU A 55 16.53 11.31 -7.05
CA LEU A 55 16.20 10.07 -6.36
C LEU A 55 15.51 9.07 -7.31
N CYS A 56 15.84 7.81 -7.15
CA CYS A 56 15.22 6.72 -7.85
C CYS A 56 14.79 5.62 -6.87
N PHE A 57 13.50 5.35 -6.82
CA PHE A 57 12.97 4.17 -6.15
C PHE A 57 13.17 2.95 -7.03
N VAL A 58 13.83 1.94 -6.50
CA VAL A 58 14.11 0.68 -7.18
C VAL A 58 13.41 -0.43 -6.45
N THR A 59 12.62 -1.22 -7.14
CA THR A 59 11.97 -2.39 -6.58
C THR A 59 12.30 -3.64 -7.38
N LYS A 60 12.60 -4.75 -6.68
CA LYS A 60 12.81 -6.04 -7.32
C LYS A 60 11.50 -6.52 -7.93
N ASN A 61 11.56 -6.95 -9.19
CA ASN A 61 10.42 -7.64 -9.77
C ASN A 61 10.30 -9.02 -9.08
N PHE A 62 9.29 -9.16 -8.23
CA PHE A 62 9.04 -10.36 -7.43
C PHE A 62 8.69 -11.59 -8.29
N MET A 63 8.36 -11.41 -9.56
CA MET A 63 8.20 -12.50 -10.52
C MET A 63 9.53 -13.02 -11.07
N SER A 64 10.66 -12.33 -10.84
CA SER A 64 11.97 -12.79 -11.30
C SER A 64 12.33 -14.12 -10.65
N GLY A 65 12.64 -15.13 -11.47
CA GLY A 65 12.97 -16.48 -11.01
C GLY A 65 11.78 -17.41 -10.77
N LEU A 66 10.55 -16.92 -10.99
CA LEU A 66 9.33 -17.73 -10.92
C LEU A 66 8.91 -18.19 -12.33
N SER A 67 9.72 -18.99 -12.99
CA SER A 67 9.58 -19.37 -14.41
C SER A 67 8.27 -20.09 -14.76
N SER A 68 7.60 -20.70 -13.79
CA SER A 68 6.33 -21.42 -14.00
C SER A 68 5.16 -20.76 -13.26
N SER A 69 5.22 -19.44 -13.08
CA SER A 69 4.17 -18.69 -12.37
C SER A 69 3.64 -17.55 -13.22
N THR A 70 2.37 -17.24 -13.08
CA THR A 70 1.71 -16.09 -13.69
C THR A 70 1.29 -15.07 -12.65
N LEU A 71 1.19 -13.81 -13.06
CA LEU A 71 0.65 -12.71 -12.27
C LEU A 71 -0.71 -12.33 -12.86
N ASP A 72 -1.77 -12.57 -12.09
CA ASP A 72 -3.14 -12.32 -12.49
C ASP A 72 -3.68 -11.15 -11.66
N HIS A 73 -3.92 -9.99 -12.29
CA HIS A 73 -4.47 -8.83 -11.57
C HIS A 73 -5.92 -9.06 -11.15
N ILE A 74 -6.28 -8.56 -9.96
CA ILE A 74 -7.58 -8.85 -9.35
C ILE A 74 -8.76 -8.30 -10.17
N TYR A 75 -8.57 -7.22 -10.93
CA TYR A 75 -9.62 -6.66 -11.77
C TYR A 75 -10.18 -7.64 -12.82
N HIS A 76 -9.42 -8.66 -13.23
CA HIS A 76 -9.90 -9.70 -14.13
C HIS A 76 -10.95 -10.62 -13.51
N PHE A 77 -11.08 -10.58 -12.18
CA PHE A 77 -12.01 -11.43 -11.44
C PHE A 77 -13.19 -10.66 -10.87
N VAL A 78 -13.17 -9.34 -10.97
CA VAL A 78 -14.33 -8.51 -10.62
C VAL A 78 -15.29 -8.55 -11.80
N ALA A 79 -16.47 -9.13 -11.60
CA ALA A 79 -17.47 -9.26 -12.65
C ALA A 79 -17.96 -7.86 -13.08
N ASP A 80 -18.35 -7.75 -14.36
CA ASP A 80 -18.93 -6.52 -14.91
C ASP A 80 -20.13 -6.07 -14.06
N GLY A 81 -20.15 -4.80 -13.70
CA GLY A 81 -21.20 -4.21 -12.86
C GLY A 81 -21.06 -4.46 -11.35
N LYS A 82 -20.11 -5.30 -10.90
CA LYS A 82 -19.83 -5.42 -9.47
C LYS A 82 -18.97 -4.25 -8.98
N LYS A 83 -19.24 -3.80 -7.76
CA LYS A 83 -18.44 -2.76 -7.09
C LYS A 83 -17.05 -3.28 -6.72
N TYR A 84 -16.07 -2.40 -6.77
CA TYR A 84 -14.72 -2.65 -6.26
C TYR A 84 -14.71 -2.33 -4.75
N ASP A 85 -15.29 -3.21 -3.96
CA ASP A 85 -15.51 -3.04 -2.52
C ASP A 85 -14.86 -4.15 -1.68
N CYS A 86 -14.81 -3.91 -0.36
CA CYS A 86 -14.19 -4.80 0.60
C CYS A 86 -14.81 -6.20 0.58
N GLU A 87 -16.14 -6.31 0.53
CA GLU A 87 -16.86 -7.58 0.59
C GLU A 87 -16.62 -8.41 -0.68
N SER A 88 -16.83 -7.82 -1.87
CA SER A 88 -16.56 -8.49 -3.14
C SER A 88 -15.12 -8.95 -3.28
N LEU A 89 -14.16 -8.11 -2.89
CA LEU A 89 -12.75 -8.46 -3.00
C LEU A 89 -12.32 -9.55 -2.01
N ILE A 90 -12.83 -9.54 -0.78
CA ILE A 90 -12.50 -10.57 0.21
C ILE A 90 -13.07 -11.93 -0.20
N GLU A 91 -14.27 -11.96 -0.81
CA GLU A 91 -14.86 -13.16 -1.40
C GLU A 91 -13.99 -13.71 -2.54
N ILE A 92 -13.63 -12.86 -3.51
CA ILE A 92 -12.75 -13.24 -4.64
C ILE A 92 -11.43 -13.82 -4.13
N ILE A 93 -10.81 -13.17 -3.13
CA ILE A 93 -9.55 -13.64 -2.55
C ILE A 93 -9.76 -15.01 -1.88
N GLY A 94 -10.82 -15.19 -1.12
CA GLY A 94 -11.16 -16.47 -0.49
C GLY A 94 -11.38 -17.59 -1.51
N GLU A 95 -12.18 -17.33 -2.54
CA GLU A 95 -12.48 -18.30 -3.62
C GLU A 95 -11.22 -18.68 -4.41
N LYS A 96 -10.40 -17.72 -4.81
CA LYS A 96 -9.22 -17.99 -5.64
C LYS A 96 -8.07 -18.63 -4.86
N THR A 97 -7.86 -18.24 -3.63
CA THR A 97 -6.71 -18.73 -2.86
C THR A 97 -7.03 -19.92 -1.97
N GLN A 98 -8.29 -20.10 -1.56
CA GLN A 98 -8.74 -21.08 -0.57
C GLN A 98 -7.95 -20.98 0.75
N ARG A 99 -7.49 -19.76 1.12
CA ARG A 99 -6.61 -19.53 2.28
C ARG A 99 -7.06 -18.28 3.05
N LYS A 100 -7.59 -18.48 4.25
CA LYS A 100 -7.99 -17.40 5.16
C LYS A 100 -6.87 -16.38 5.40
N ARG A 101 -5.62 -16.84 5.47
CA ARG A 101 -4.45 -15.97 5.61
C ARG A 101 -4.35 -14.91 4.51
N GLU A 102 -4.72 -15.24 3.28
CA GLU A 102 -4.66 -14.27 2.17
C GLU A 102 -5.75 -13.20 2.31
N GLN A 103 -6.92 -13.56 2.81
CA GLN A 103 -7.98 -12.61 3.18
C GLN A 103 -7.49 -11.68 4.30
N GLU A 104 -6.88 -12.23 5.35
CA GLU A 104 -6.30 -11.44 6.45
C GLU A 104 -5.21 -10.48 5.97
N ARG A 105 -4.35 -10.91 5.02
CA ARG A 105 -3.36 -10.03 4.38
C ARG A 105 -4.00 -8.86 3.65
N PHE A 106 -5.12 -9.09 2.98
CA PHE A 106 -5.86 -8.04 2.30
C PHE A 106 -6.46 -7.03 3.28
N VAL A 107 -7.06 -7.49 4.38
CA VAL A 107 -7.54 -6.61 5.47
C VAL A 107 -6.40 -5.75 6.01
N PHE A 108 -5.23 -6.34 6.29
CA PHE A 108 -4.03 -5.60 6.70
C PHE A 108 -3.63 -4.53 5.69
N LEU A 109 -3.69 -4.84 4.39
CA LEU A 109 -3.36 -3.91 3.32
C LEU A 109 -4.28 -2.69 3.33
N THR A 110 -5.60 -2.88 3.40
CA THR A 110 -6.57 -1.77 3.37
C THR A 110 -6.41 -0.84 4.57
N LEU A 111 -6.14 -1.39 5.76
CA LEU A 111 -5.84 -0.60 6.95
C LEU A 111 -4.53 0.18 6.79
N ALA A 112 -3.49 -0.44 6.23
CA ALA A 112 -2.21 0.23 5.99
C ALA A 112 -2.30 1.30 4.89
N ASP A 113 -3.01 1.03 3.80
CA ASP A 113 -3.29 2.03 2.76
C ASP A 113 -4.04 3.23 3.34
N SER A 114 -5.06 2.98 4.16
CA SER A 114 -5.76 4.04 4.86
C SER A 114 -4.82 4.82 5.80
N LEU A 115 -3.96 4.13 6.56
CA LEU A 115 -3.04 4.74 7.51
C LEU A 115 -2.10 5.74 6.84
N ILE A 116 -1.49 5.40 5.70
CA ILE A 116 -0.55 6.26 4.96
C ILE A 116 -1.23 7.18 3.96
N GLY A 117 -2.56 7.08 3.79
CA GLY A 117 -3.31 7.85 2.80
C GLY A 117 -3.05 7.42 1.36
N ASN A 118 -2.86 6.14 1.08
CA ASN A 118 -2.82 5.62 -0.27
C ASN A 118 -4.25 5.53 -0.83
N HIS A 119 -4.57 6.33 -1.84
CA HIS A 119 -5.87 6.36 -2.51
C HIS A 119 -5.85 5.69 -3.91
N ASP A 120 -4.72 5.07 -4.29
CA ASP A 120 -4.51 4.50 -5.63
C ASP A 120 -4.50 2.96 -5.62
N ARG A 121 -5.18 2.32 -4.66
CA ARG A 121 -5.30 0.85 -4.61
C ARG A 121 -6.40 0.35 -5.54
N HIS A 122 -6.20 0.50 -6.84
CA HIS A 122 -7.10 -0.04 -7.86
C HIS A 122 -6.75 -1.49 -8.25
N GLY A 123 -7.60 -2.14 -9.04
CA GLY A 123 -7.48 -3.56 -9.37
C GLY A 123 -6.22 -3.99 -10.14
N ARG A 124 -5.42 -3.05 -10.67
CA ARG A 124 -4.10 -3.34 -11.27
C ARG A 124 -2.96 -3.28 -10.25
N ASN A 125 -3.21 -2.74 -9.05
CA ASN A 125 -2.24 -2.66 -7.95
C ASN A 125 -2.48 -3.75 -6.89
N LEU A 126 -3.33 -4.73 -7.21
CA LEU A 126 -3.60 -5.93 -6.44
C LEU A 126 -3.63 -7.14 -7.38
N ALA A 127 -2.86 -8.18 -7.07
CA ALA A 127 -2.72 -9.33 -7.97
C ALA A 127 -2.51 -10.64 -7.21
N PHE A 128 -2.82 -11.74 -7.88
CA PHE A 128 -2.49 -13.08 -7.48
C PHE A 128 -1.22 -13.57 -8.19
N ILE A 129 -0.43 -14.37 -7.49
CA ILE A 129 0.60 -15.23 -8.08
C ILE A 129 0.00 -16.63 -8.16
N ARG A 130 -0.12 -17.16 -9.38
CA ARG A 130 -0.49 -18.54 -9.64
C ARG A 130 0.75 -19.37 -9.92
N SER A 131 0.93 -20.46 -9.22
CA SER A 131 2.06 -21.37 -9.37
C SER A 131 1.60 -22.82 -9.17
N ALA A 132 2.50 -23.79 -9.37
CA ALA A 132 2.26 -25.19 -9.05
C ALA A 132 1.90 -25.42 -7.56
N LYS A 133 2.29 -24.50 -6.66
CA LYS A 133 1.96 -24.55 -5.22
C LYS A 133 0.61 -23.96 -4.88
N GLY A 134 -0.14 -23.52 -5.87
CA GLY A 134 -1.46 -22.88 -5.73
C GLY A 134 -1.42 -21.37 -5.99
N ILE A 135 -2.49 -20.71 -5.55
CA ILE A 135 -2.71 -19.27 -5.75
C ILE A 135 -2.53 -18.54 -4.41
N CYS A 136 -1.84 -17.41 -4.42
CA CYS A 136 -1.71 -16.51 -3.27
C CYS A 136 -1.69 -15.06 -3.74
N LEU A 137 -1.94 -14.11 -2.84
CA LEU A 137 -1.70 -12.70 -3.12
C LEU A 137 -0.22 -12.43 -3.36
N SER A 138 0.08 -11.60 -4.33
CA SER A 138 1.45 -11.10 -4.55
C SER A 138 1.93 -10.30 -3.33
N PRO A 139 3.24 -10.04 -3.19
CA PRO A 139 3.71 -8.93 -2.38
C PRO A 139 3.00 -7.64 -2.82
N PHE A 140 2.66 -6.76 -1.88
CA PHE A 140 1.96 -5.52 -2.20
C PHE A 140 2.92 -4.48 -2.76
N TYR A 141 2.62 -3.97 -3.93
CA TYR A 141 3.42 -3.03 -4.72
C TYR A 141 2.63 -1.78 -5.05
N ASP A 142 3.29 -0.76 -5.59
CA ASP A 142 2.71 0.54 -5.89
C ASP A 142 1.99 1.11 -4.65
N ASN A 143 2.79 1.47 -3.63
CA ASN A 143 2.31 1.92 -2.31
C ASN A 143 2.65 3.41 -2.04
N PRO A 144 2.36 4.36 -2.94
CA PRO A 144 2.61 5.76 -2.63
C PRO A 144 1.59 6.27 -1.60
N SER A 145 2.01 7.21 -0.76
CA SER A 145 1.05 8.07 -0.07
C SER A 145 0.51 9.12 -1.04
N ALA A 146 -0.79 9.43 -0.97
CA ALA A 146 -1.39 10.53 -1.73
C ALA A 146 -0.67 11.86 -1.51
N LEU A 147 -0.16 12.08 -0.30
CA LEU A 147 0.58 13.30 0.04
C LEU A 147 1.85 13.50 -0.81
N ALA A 148 2.34 12.46 -1.50
CA ALA A 148 3.44 12.59 -2.44
C ALA A 148 3.08 13.35 -3.72
N LEU A 149 1.80 13.38 -4.05
CA LEU A 149 1.26 13.99 -5.27
C LEU A 149 0.76 15.42 -5.02
N GLU A 150 0.58 15.81 -3.75
CA GLU A 150 0.08 17.13 -3.40
C GLU A 150 1.17 18.20 -3.49
N ASP A 151 0.81 19.38 -3.98
CA ASP A 151 1.70 20.53 -3.97
C ASP A 151 2.12 20.88 -2.54
N ALA A 152 3.39 21.23 -2.35
CA ALA A 152 3.93 21.55 -1.04
C ALA A 152 3.21 22.75 -0.39
N SER A 153 2.60 23.65 -1.15
CA SER A 153 1.87 24.82 -0.64
C SER A 153 0.64 24.41 0.17
N ILE A 154 -0.08 23.36 -0.25
CA ILE A 154 -1.33 22.92 0.39
C ILE A 154 -1.12 21.90 1.53
N LEU A 155 0.08 21.38 1.73
CA LEU A 155 0.38 20.43 2.80
C LEU A 155 0.16 20.96 4.23
N GLY A 156 -0.12 22.25 4.39
CA GLY A 156 -0.53 22.85 5.67
C GLY A 156 -2.02 22.70 5.97
N ALA A 157 -2.83 22.32 4.99
CA ALA A 157 -4.25 22.05 5.17
C ALA A 157 -4.46 20.66 5.84
N ASP A 158 -5.63 20.43 6.39
CA ASP A 158 -6.03 19.13 6.94
C ASP A 158 -6.37 18.16 5.79
N LEU A 159 -5.35 17.68 5.13
CA LEU A 159 -5.48 16.73 4.02
C LEU A 159 -5.87 15.36 4.56
N GLN A 160 -7.00 14.85 4.09
CA GLN A 160 -7.52 13.54 4.47
C GLN A 160 -7.79 12.68 3.24
N PRO A 161 -6.75 12.08 2.64
CA PRO A 161 -6.92 11.19 1.51
C PRO A 161 -7.89 10.05 1.86
N ARG A 162 -8.83 9.78 0.98
CA ARG A 162 -9.84 8.73 1.17
C ARG A 162 -9.39 7.44 0.50
N GLY A 163 -9.86 6.30 1.00
CA GLY A 163 -9.58 5.01 0.39
C GLY A 163 -10.27 4.84 -0.96
N SER A 164 -9.72 3.98 -1.81
CA SER A 164 -10.23 3.66 -3.15
C SER A 164 -11.03 2.36 -3.21
N ILE A 165 -10.92 1.50 -2.20
CA ILE A 165 -11.72 0.29 -2.07
C ILE A 165 -12.95 0.64 -1.24
N PHE A 166 -14.12 0.52 -1.83
CA PHE A 166 -15.38 0.93 -1.19
C PHE A 166 -15.71 0.04 0.02
N THR A 167 -16.44 0.61 0.96
CA THR A 167 -17.12 -0.17 2.00
C THR A 167 -18.62 -0.23 1.67
N LYS A 168 -19.39 -0.96 2.45
CA LYS A 168 -20.84 -1.01 2.30
C LYS A 168 -21.46 0.39 2.36
N ASP A 169 -20.96 1.24 3.25
CA ASP A 169 -21.58 2.53 3.58
C ASP A 169 -20.82 3.75 3.01
N SER A 170 -19.66 3.55 2.35
CA SER A 170 -18.85 4.66 1.82
C SER A 170 -18.12 4.29 0.52
N ASP A 171 -18.23 5.17 -0.47
CA ASP A 171 -17.44 5.14 -1.71
C ASP A 171 -16.09 5.88 -1.57
N LYS A 172 -15.88 6.57 -0.45
CA LYS A 172 -14.64 7.28 -0.09
C LYS A 172 -14.29 7.01 1.38
N PRO A 173 -13.93 5.77 1.73
CA PRO A 173 -13.81 5.37 3.11
C PRO A 173 -12.64 6.04 3.83
N THR A 174 -12.87 6.32 5.10
CA THR A 174 -11.86 6.70 6.11
C THR A 174 -11.30 5.45 6.80
N MET A 175 -10.37 5.63 7.74
CA MET A 175 -9.93 4.54 8.62
C MET A 175 -11.11 3.98 9.42
N LYS A 176 -11.96 4.85 9.96
CA LYS A 176 -13.15 4.45 10.70
C LYS A 176 -14.10 3.58 9.86
N ASP A 177 -14.37 3.96 8.62
CA ASP A 177 -15.23 3.19 7.72
C ASP A 177 -14.67 1.80 7.46
N TYR A 178 -13.34 1.68 7.25
CA TYR A 178 -12.69 0.36 7.12
C TYR A 178 -12.78 -0.47 8.40
N VAL A 179 -12.60 0.13 9.57
CA VAL A 179 -12.73 -0.58 10.86
C VAL A 179 -14.15 -1.12 11.04
N LEU A 180 -15.17 -0.32 10.76
CA LEU A 180 -16.57 -0.73 10.84
C LEU A 180 -16.86 -1.87 9.84
N GLU A 181 -16.40 -1.73 8.60
CA GLU A 181 -16.60 -2.73 7.55
C GLU A 181 -15.94 -4.07 7.89
N TRP A 182 -14.68 -4.04 8.33
CA TRP A 182 -13.98 -5.28 8.70
C TRP A 182 -14.54 -5.93 9.97
N ASN A 183 -15.08 -5.15 10.91
CA ASN A 183 -15.85 -5.69 12.04
C ASN A 183 -17.14 -6.36 11.55
N ARG A 184 -17.90 -5.72 10.65
CA ARG A 184 -19.11 -6.29 10.03
C ARG A 184 -18.83 -7.63 9.32
N LEU A 185 -17.70 -7.71 8.63
CA LEU A 185 -17.26 -8.91 7.89
C LEU A 185 -16.55 -9.97 8.77
N GLY A 186 -16.46 -9.75 10.09
CA GLY A 186 -15.91 -10.73 11.06
C GLY A 186 -14.38 -10.72 11.21
N TYR A 187 -13.69 -9.66 10.75
CA TYR A 187 -12.22 -9.54 10.80
C TYR A 187 -11.70 -8.73 12.00
N ASN A 188 -12.45 -8.60 13.10
CA ASN A 188 -12.00 -7.88 14.31
C ASN A 188 -10.63 -8.37 14.79
N HIS A 189 -10.39 -9.67 14.80
CA HIS A 189 -9.11 -10.25 15.23
C HIS A 189 -7.92 -9.73 14.39
N VAL A 190 -8.14 -9.41 13.10
CA VAL A 190 -7.12 -8.85 12.21
C VAL A 190 -6.87 -7.38 12.57
N ILE A 191 -7.93 -6.61 12.84
CA ILE A 191 -7.83 -5.22 13.32
C ILE A 191 -7.01 -5.17 14.61
N GLN A 192 -7.30 -6.03 15.58
CA GLN A 192 -6.52 -6.12 16.83
C GLN A 192 -5.06 -6.51 16.58
N GLY A 193 -4.82 -7.41 15.62
CA GLY A 193 -3.47 -7.76 15.17
C GLY A 193 -2.73 -6.58 14.53
N PHE A 194 -3.44 -5.73 13.78
CA PHE A 194 -2.89 -4.51 13.19
C PHE A 194 -2.55 -3.48 14.28
N LYS A 195 -3.46 -3.22 15.22
CA LYS A 195 -3.23 -2.33 16.38
C LYS A 195 -1.96 -2.70 17.12
N LYS A 196 -1.76 -3.99 17.41
CA LYS A 196 -0.56 -4.49 18.12
C LYS A 196 0.76 -4.25 17.36
N LYS A 197 0.73 -4.18 16.03
CA LYS A 197 1.91 -3.94 15.20
C LYS A 197 2.15 -2.44 14.90
N LEU A 198 1.17 -1.60 15.19
CA LEU A 198 1.25 -0.17 14.94
C LEU A 198 2.06 0.51 16.06
N HIS A 199 3.31 0.82 15.75
CA HIS A 199 4.21 1.52 16.65
C HIS A 199 4.54 2.91 16.14
N LEU A 200 3.77 3.93 16.57
CA LEU A 200 3.92 5.32 16.11
C LEU A 200 5.33 5.87 16.29
N LYS A 201 6.04 5.49 17.37
CA LYS A 201 7.44 5.92 17.59
C LYS A 201 8.36 5.42 16.47
N THR A 202 8.19 4.17 16.04
CA THR A 202 8.97 3.60 14.93
C THR A 202 8.65 4.31 13.62
N ILE A 203 7.37 4.53 13.34
CA ILE A 203 6.92 5.23 12.12
C ILE A 203 7.45 6.67 12.10
N LYS A 204 7.38 7.39 13.23
CA LYS A 204 7.95 8.74 13.37
C LYS A 204 9.43 8.76 13.01
N THR A 205 10.22 7.83 13.55
CA THR A 205 11.64 7.71 13.24
C THR A 205 11.91 7.44 11.75
N LEU A 206 11.08 6.61 11.10
CA LEU A 206 11.18 6.36 9.65
C LEU A 206 10.89 7.64 8.84
N ILE A 207 9.87 8.39 9.22
CA ILE A 207 9.51 9.66 8.59
C ILE A 207 10.63 10.69 8.78
N GLU A 208 11.16 10.86 9.99
CA GLU A 208 12.25 11.80 10.30
C GLU A 208 13.50 11.52 9.48
N LYS A 209 13.85 10.25 9.29
CA LYS A 209 15.02 9.80 8.50
C LYS A 209 14.78 9.78 6.99
N SER A 210 13.57 10.04 6.53
CA SER A 210 13.24 9.98 5.10
C SER A 210 13.80 11.18 4.31
N HIS A 211 13.85 11.02 2.98
CA HIS A 211 14.35 12.05 2.05
C HIS A 211 13.25 12.98 1.51
N ILE A 212 12.13 13.11 2.22
CA ILE A 212 11.05 14.04 1.88
C ILE A 212 11.22 15.36 2.65
N ILE A 213 10.63 16.46 2.14
CA ILE A 213 10.72 17.77 2.78
C ILE A 213 10.02 17.79 4.15
N GLU A 214 10.49 18.66 5.04
CA GLU A 214 9.98 18.76 6.43
C GLU A 214 8.46 19.02 6.49
N LYS A 215 7.91 19.83 5.58
CA LYS A 215 6.47 20.09 5.53
C LYS A 215 5.68 18.80 5.26
N ARG A 216 6.18 17.95 4.35
CA ARG A 216 5.56 16.66 4.03
C ARG A 216 5.73 15.65 5.15
N LYS A 217 6.87 15.63 5.84
CA LYS A 217 7.07 14.81 7.05
C LYS A 217 6.01 15.12 8.11
N LYS A 218 5.80 16.41 8.39
CA LYS A 218 4.80 16.87 9.36
C LYS A 218 3.39 16.46 8.94
N ALA A 219 3.01 16.69 7.69
CA ALA A 219 1.69 16.35 7.17
C ALA A 219 1.43 14.84 7.22
N LEU A 220 2.41 14.02 6.82
CA LEU A 220 2.28 12.56 6.85
C LEU A 220 2.20 12.03 8.29
N PHE A 221 3.01 12.55 9.20
CA PHE A 221 2.95 12.14 10.60
C PHE A 221 1.62 12.54 11.26
N HIS A 222 1.11 13.73 10.95
CA HIS A 222 -0.21 14.19 11.42
C HIS A 222 -1.32 13.27 10.92
N LEU A 223 -1.33 12.95 9.62
CA LEU A 223 -2.29 12.01 9.03
C LEU A 223 -2.26 10.65 9.72
N ILE A 224 -1.06 10.07 9.89
CA ILE A 224 -0.88 8.76 10.51
C ILE A 224 -1.33 8.77 11.98
N SER A 225 -1.02 9.84 12.73
CA SER A 225 -1.44 9.97 14.13
C SER A 225 -2.96 9.99 14.25
N LYS A 226 -3.63 10.83 13.43
CA LYS A 226 -5.10 10.92 13.40
C LYS A 226 -5.74 9.58 13.03
N ARG A 227 -5.20 8.88 12.00
CA ARG A 227 -5.70 7.57 11.58
C ARG A 227 -5.49 6.49 12.63
N SER A 228 -4.40 6.61 13.41
CA SER A 228 -4.16 5.74 14.56
C SER A 228 -5.19 5.93 15.68
N GLU A 229 -5.61 7.17 15.94
CA GLU A 229 -6.70 7.48 16.88
C GLU A 229 -8.03 6.89 16.37
N GLU A 230 -8.41 7.19 15.11
CA GLU A 230 -9.61 6.62 14.47
C GLU A 230 -9.64 5.08 14.51
N LEU A 231 -8.47 4.43 14.41
CA LEU A 231 -8.35 2.98 14.53
C LEU A 231 -8.58 2.49 15.96
N CYS A 232 -8.21 3.28 16.99
CA CYS A 232 -8.29 2.88 18.40
C CYS A 232 -9.66 3.13 19.01
N ASP A 233 -10.41 4.11 18.55
CA ASP A 233 -11.71 4.52 19.10
C ASP A 233 -12.85 3.53 18.81
N HIS A 234 -12.56 2.43 18.11
CA HIS A 234 -13.51 1.38 17.69
C HIS A 234 -12.89 -0.02 17.86
#